data_86bcadc64f10744a2b0934b09c271690
#
_entry.id   86bcadc64f10744a2b0934b09c271690
#
_cell.length_a   1.000
_cell.length_b   1.000
_cell.length_c   1.000
_cell.angle_alpha   90.00
_cell.angle_beta   90.00
_cell.angle_gamma   90.00
#
_symmetry.space_group_name_H-M   'P 1'
#
loop_
_entity.id
_entity.type
_entity.pdbx_description
1 polymer ?
#
loop_
_entity_poly.entity_id
_entity_poly.type
_entity_poly.pdbx_seq_one_letter_code
_entity_poly.pdbx_strand_id
1 'polypeptide(L)'
;ITNSDYWDSKEDLISPAENIAEGPAPALIEFKNEISEIIWLVSQIKDSIDTMSNVIICRNRATIVLLRMKLSQKGVHATIIDKDQAGFASVKGVYLSTFHAAKGLEFENVFIPFLNEGAYPDSETINSSADQRSALASELKLLYVAVTRSKYGFFMSYHGQLSRLFPSTSSNYQIINGETML
;
A
#
# COMPACT_ATOMS: atom_id res chain seq x y z
N ILE A 1 -12.21 -3.56 -0.31
CA ILE A 1 -11.95 -3.17 -1.72
C ILE A 1 -13.08 -3.70 -2.60
N THR A 2 -13.45 -4.98 -2.48
CA THR A 2 -14.48 -5.64 -3.31
C THR A 2 -15.89 -5.10 -3.16
N ASN A 3 -16.19 -4.37 -2.09
CA ASN A 3 -17.49 -3.75 -1.81
C ASN A 3 -17.52 -2.24 -2.12
N SER A 4 -16.57 -1.72 -2.87
CA SER A 4 -16.56 -0.31 -3.26
C SER A 4 -17.58 -0.05 -4.39
N ASP A 5 -18.27 1.10 -4.30
CA ASP A 5 -19.23 1.57 -5.33
C ASP A 5 -18.55 1.95 -6.66
N TYR A 6 -17.22 1.93 -6.69
CA TYR A 6 -16.43 2.32 -7.85
C TYR A 6 -16.09 1.15 -8.79
N TRP A 7 -16.45 -0.11 -8.45
CA TRP A 7 -16.24 -1.24 -9.34
C TRP A 7 -17.27 -1.24 -10.49
N ASP A 8 -16.77 -1.33 -11.72
CA ASP A 8 -17.63 -1.40 -12.91
C ASP A 8 -18.32 -2.77 -13.07
N SER A 9 -17.62 -3.85 -12.66
CA SER A 9 -18.21 -5.20 -12.56
C SER A 9 -17.49 -6.00 -11.48
N LYS A 10 -18.22 -6.87 -10.75
CA LYS A 10 -17.63 -7.82 -9.80
C LYS A 10 -16.96 -9.01 -10.49
N GLU A 11 -17.16 -9.18 -11.80
CA GLU A 11 -16.64 -10.30 -12.60
C GLU A 11 -15.11 -10.22 -12.80
N ASP A 12 -14.52 -9.03 -12.64
CA ASP A 12 -13.06 -8.83 -12.72
C ASP A 12 -12.31 -9.29 -11.46
N LEU A 13 -13.01 -9.72 -10.41
CA LEU A 13 -12.42 -10.13 -9.15
C LEU A 13 -12.46 -11.65 -9.02
N ILE A 14 -11.28 -12.25 -8.97
CA ILE A 14 -11.15 -13.66 -8.66
C ILE A 14 -11.48 -13.86 -7.17
N SER A 15 -12.57 -14.58 -6.89
CA SER A 15 -12.88 -14.98 -5.51
C SER A 15 -11.81 -15.94 -4.99
N PRO A 16 -11.39 -15.81 -3.71
CA PRO A 16 -10.54 -16.80 -3.07
C PRO A 16 -11.16 -18.21 -3.15
N ALA A 17 -10.33 -19.23 -3.22
CA ALA A 17 -10.82 -20.62 -3.15
C ALA A 17 -11.54 -20.85 -1.81
N GLU A 18 -12.61 -21.64 -1.82
CA GLU A 18 -13.51 -21.85 -0.67
C GLU A 18 -12.85 -22.41 0.61
N ASN A 19 -11.61 -22.88 0.53
CA ASN A 19 -10.86 -23.52 1.63
C ASN A 19 -9.64 -22.72 2.12
N ILE A 20 -9.57 -21.42 1.86
CA ILE A 20 -8.49 -20.58 2.43
C ILE A 20 -8.89 -20.22 3.86
N ALA A 21 -8.00 -20.50 4.82
CA ALA A 21 -8.17 -20.08 6.19
C ALA A 21 -8.31 -18.54 6.26
N GLU A 22 -9.38 -18.07 6.91
CA GLU A 22 -9.56 -16.65 7.15
C GLU A 22 -8.46 -16.16 8.09
N GLY A 23 -7.66 -15.21 7.61
CA GLY A 23 -6.71 -14.47 8.43
C GLY A 23 -7.41 -13.41 9.29
N PRO A 24 -6.67 -12.74 10.19
CA PRO A 24 -7.23 -11.61 10.93
C PRO A 24 -7.69 -10.51 9.97
N ALA A 25 -8.72 -9.75 10.36
CA ALA A 25 -9.21 -8.62 9.56
C ALA A 25 -8.08 -7.63 9.28
N PRO A 26 -7.92 -7.16 8.04
CA PRO A 26 -6.89 -6.18 7.70
C PRO A 26 -7.01 -4.93 8.57
N ALA A 27 -5.88 -4.39 9.00
CA ALA A 27 -5.81 -3.14 9.75
C ALA A 27 -5.42 -1.97 8.84
N LEU A 28 -6.11 -0.85 9.00
CA LEU A 28 -5.75 0.44 8.44
C LEU A 28 -5.29 1.34 9.59
N ILE A 29 -4.03 1.74 9.57
CA ILE A 29 -3.39 2.39 10.71
C ILE A 29 -3.41 3.90 10.50
N GLU A 30 -4.01 4.63 11.44
CA GLU A 30 -4.15 6.08 11.42
C GLU A 30 -3.05 6.76 12.23
N PHE A 31 -2.42 7.77 11.63
CA PHE A 31 -1.43 8.62 12.27
C PHE A 31 -1.85 10.09 12.25
N LYS A 32 -1.36 10.88 13.21
CA LYS A 32 -1.63 12.33 13.25
C LYS A 32 -0.98 13.10 12.10
N ASN A 33 0.18 12.64 11.65
CA ASN A 33 0.97 13.31 10.61
C ASN A 33 1.93 12.33 9.92
N GLU A 34 2.51 12.81 8.83
CA GLU A 34 3.47 12.05 8.01
C GLU A 34 4.69 11.58 8.82
N ILE A 35 5.15 12.37 9.79
CA ILE A 35 6.35 12.04 10.57
C ILE A 35 6.11 10.81 11.45
N SER A 36 4.98 10.76 12.15
CA SER A 36 4.56 9.60 12.95
C SER A 36 4.42 8.36 12.08
N GLU A 37 3.77 8.49 10.92
CA GLU A 37 3.60 7.39 9.97
C GLU A 37 4.95 6.83 9.49
N ILE A 38 5.90 7.70 9.14
CA ILE A 38 7.25 7.27 8.73
C ILE A 38 8.03 6.64 9.88
N ILE A 39 7.92 7.16 11.11
CA ILE A 39 8.61 6.57 12.28
C ILE A 39 8.11 5.14 12.48
N TRP A 40 6.80 4.94 12.46
CA TRP A 40 6.21 3.60 12.57
C TRP A 40 6.66 2.69 11.42
N LEU A 41 6.59 3.15 10.17
CA LEU A 41 7.03 2.37 9.01
C LEU A 41 8.49 1.92 9.14
N VAL A 42 9.36 2.80 9.60
CA VAL A 42 10.78 2.48 9.86
C VAL A 42 10.93 1.42 10.95
N SER A 43 10.16 1.49 12.04
CA SER A 43 10.23 0.49 13.11
C SER A 43 9.83 -0.89 12.60
N GLN A 44 8.69 -1.00 11.90
CA GLN A 44 8.21 -2.27 11.34
C GLN A 44 9.21 -2.90 10.35
N ILE A 45 9.85 -2.07 9.53
CA ILE A 45 10.84 -2.55 8.57
C ILE A 45 12.11 -3.03 9.27
N LYS A 46 12.60 -2.30 10.29
CA LYS A 46 13.81 -2.69 11.03
C LYS A 46 13.68 -4.04 11.71
N ASP A 47 12.49 -4.41 12.15
CA ASP A 47 12.24 -5.70 12.80
C ASP A 47 12.33 -6.89 11.84
N SER A 48 12.23 -6.64 10.53
CA SER A 48 12.18 -7.69 9.50
C SER A 48 13.21 -7.57 8.38
N ILE A 49 14.03 -6.51 8.36
CA ILE A 49 14.94 -6.21 7.23
C ILE A 49 15.95 -7.31 6.94
N ASP A 50 16.44 -7.99 7.97
CA ASP A 50 17.46 -9.04 7.84
C ASP A 50 16.87 -10.44 7.59
N THR A 51 15.57 -10.57 7.69
CA THR A 51 14.87 -11.86 7.63
C THR A 51 13.91 -11.97 6.46
N MET A 52 13.30 -10.86 6.01
CA MET A 52 12.24 -10.85 5.04
C MET A 52 12.47 -9.84 3.91
N SER A 53 11.80 -10.09 2.78
CA SER A 53 11.65 -9.12 1.70
C SER A 53 10.50 -8.16 2.02
N ASN A 54 10.82 -6.87 2.18
CA ASN A 54 9.86 -5.83 2.54
C ASN A 54 9.69 -4.88 1.37
N VAL A 55 8.49 -4.68 0.88
CA VAL A 55 8.21 -3.66 -0.15
C VAL A 55 7.31 -2.57 0.39
N ILE A 56 7.67 -1.33 0.08
CA ILE A 56 6.81 -0.16 0.30
C ILE A 56 6.28 0.26 -1.07
N ILE A 57 4.97 0.24 -1.24
CA ILE A 57 4.31 0.56 -2.49
C ILE A 57 3.61 1.92 -2.36
N CYS A 58 4.00 2.88 -3.19
CA CYS A 58 3.42 4.22 -3.23
C CYS A 58 2.76 4.50 -4.59
N ARG A 59 1.86 5.50 -4.62
CA ARG A 59 1.12 5.82 -5.83
C ARG A 59 2.00 6.38 -6.94
N ASN A 60 2.94 7.25 -6.62
CA ASN A 60 3.77 7.93 -7.61
C ASN A 60 5.27 7.86 -7.29
N ARG A 61 6.09 8.11 -8.32
CA ARG A 61 7.54 8.02 -8.21
C ARG A 61 8.15 9.14 -7.36
N ALA A 62 7.56 10.32 -7.33
CA ALA A 62 8.05 11.42 -6.51
C ALA A 62 8.00 11.06 -5.02
N THR A 63 6.89 10.49 -4.55
CA THR A 63 6.76 9.97 -3.18
C THR A 63 7.81 8.92 -2.86
N ILE A 64 8.09 8.00 -3.79
CA ILE A 64 9.13 6.96 -3.62
C ILE A 64 10.51 7.58 -3.42
N VAL A 65 10.88 8.57 -4.23
CA VAL A 65 12.19 9.24 -4.14
C VAL A 65 12.33 9.96 -2.80
N LEU A 66 11.31 10.70 -2.37
CA LEU A 66 11.30 11.39 -1.08
C LEU A 66 11.36 10.39 0.08
N LEU A 67 10.59 9.32 0.01
CA LEU A 67 10.57 8.30 1.05
C LEU A 67 11.93 7.60 1.16
N ARG A 68 12.58 7.28 0.03
CA ARG A 68 13.94 6.72 0.04
C ARG A 68 14.94 7.60 0.80
N MET A 69 14.89 8.92 0.59
CA MET A 69 15.74 9.86 1.31
C MET A 69 15.45 9.84 2.82
N LYS A 70 14.16 9.86 3.20
CA LYS A 70 13.75 9.83 4.61
C LYS A 70 14.14 8.51 5.29
N LEU A 71 13.99 7.38 4.63
CA LEU A 71 14.43 6.07 5.10
C LEU A 71 15.95 6.02 5.30
N SER A 72 16.72 6.52 4.32
CA SER A 72 18.19 6.60 4.41
C SER A 72 18.66 7.43 5.60
N GLN A 73 18.02 8.58 5.87
CA GLN A 73 18.31 9.41 7.05
C GLN A 73 18.06 8.67 8.37
N LYS A 74 17.20 7.66 8.38
CA LYS A 74 16.89 6.80 9.52
C LYS A 74 17.68 5.49 9.54
N GLY A 75 18.70 5.37 8.66
CA GLY A 75 19.56 4.20 8.56
C GLY A 75 18.96 2.99 7.85
N VAL A 76 17.86 3.19 7.09
CA VAL A 76 17.25 2.14 6.26
C VAL A 76 17.62 2.35 4.80
N HIS A 77 18.36 1.44 4.22
CA HIS A 77 18.68 1.44 2.80
C HIS A 77 17.59 0.72 2.02
N ALA A 78 16.97 1.42 1.06
CA ALA A 78 15.92 0.88 0.23
C ALA A 78 16.25 0.96 -1.26
N THR A 79 15.99 -0.12 -1.99
CA THR A 79 16.18 -0.24 -3.43
C THR A 79 14.90 0.09 -4.17
N ILE A 80 14.95 1.00 -5.14
CA ILE A 80 13.80 1.26 -6.00
C ILE A 80 13.73 0.19 -7.07
N ILE A 81 12.56 -0.44 -7.21
CA ILE A 81 12.28 -1.45 -8.23
C ILE A 81 11.55 -0.79 -9.40
N ASP A 82 12.08 -0.97 -10.60
CA ASP A 82 11.44 -0.65 -11.88
C ASP A 82 10.92 -1.93 -12.55
N LYS A 83 10.06 -1.79 -13.57
CA LYS A 83 9.30 -2.89 -14.22
C LYS A 83 10.14 -4.07 -14.72
N ASP A 84 11.44 -3.86 -14.99
CA ASP A 84 12.30 -4.86 -15.62
C ASP A 84 13.13 -5.70 -14.61
N GLN A 85 12.88 -5.54 -13.31
CA GLN A 85 13.72 -6.14 -12.27
C GLN A 85 13.01 -7.26 -11.47
N ALA A 86 12.35 -8.18 -12.15
CA ALA A 86 11.57 -9.25 -11.52
C ALA A 86 12.36 -10.22 -10.60
N GLY A 87 13.70 -10.22 -10.65
CA GLY A 87 14.54 -11.14 -9.86
C GLY A 87 14.74 -10.79 -8.38
N PHE A 88 14.38 -9.57 -7.95
CA PHE A 88 14.70 -9.09 -6.60
C PHE A 88 13.68 -9.44 -5.51
N ALA A 89 12.44 -9.78 -5.87
CA ALA A 89 11.34 -9.96 -4.92
C ALA A 89 11.54 -11.08 -3.87
N SER A 90 12.47 -11.99 -4.13
CA SER A 90 12.77 -13.13 -3.21
C SER A 90 14.00 -12.89 -2.33
N VAL A 91 14.64 -11.73 -2.43
CA VAL A 91 15.84 -11.40 -1.64
C VAL A 91 15.42 -10.58 -0.43
N LYS A 92 15.97 -10.87 0.74
CA LYS A 92 15.78 -10.08 1.97
C LYS A 92 16.18 -8.62 1.75
N GLY A 93 15.49 -7.71 2.40
CA GLY A 93 15.80 -6.28 2.29
C GLY A 93 14.58 -5.40 2.14
N VAL A 94 14.82 -4.14 1.77
CA VAL A 94 13.77 -3.13 1.61
C VAL A 94 13.71 -2.63 0.18
N TYR A 95 12.52 -2.65 -0.35
CA TYR A 95 12.23 -2.26 -1.72
C TYR A 95 11.19 -1.15 -1.76
N LEU A 96 11.30 -0.27 -2.74
CA LEU A 96 10.33 0.79 -3.03
C LEU A 96 9.80 0.58 -4.45
N SER A 97 8.49 0.58 -4.60
CA SER A 97 7.84 0.35 -5.89
C SER A 97 6.61 1.23 -6.06
N THR A 98 6.24 1.51 -7.30
CA THR A 98 4.89 2.02 -7.60
C THR A 98 3.90 0.86 -7.72
N PHE A 99 2.60 1.14 -7.61
CA PHE A 99 1.56 0.14 -7.86
C PHE A 99 1.73 -0.57 -9.21
N HIS A 100 2.11 0.18 -10.25
CA HIS A 100 2.33 -0.38 -11.59
C HIS A 100 3.58 -1.27 -11.67
N ALA A 101 4.67 -0.85 -11.03
CA ALA A 101 5.93 -1.60 -11.08
C ALA A 101 5.89 -2.86 -10.20
N ALA A 102 5.05 -2.89 -9.16
CA ALA A 102 4.86 -4.06 -8.31
C ALA A 102 4.06 -5.20 -8.98
N LYS A 103 3.45 -4.96 -10.16
CA LYS A 103 2.65 -5.96 -10.85
C LYS A 103 3.51 -7.20 -11.19
N GLY A 104 3.05 -8.38 -10.78
CA GLY A 104 3.73 -9.66 -11.03
C GLY A 104 4.85 -10.01 -10.05
N LEU A 105 5.17 -9.12 -9.10
CA LEU A 105 6.12 -9.39 -8.02
C LEU A 105 5.37 -9.83 -6.76
N GLU A 106 6.05 -10.57 -5.89
CA GLU A 106 5.53 -10.99 -4.59
C GLU A 106 6.59 -10.77 -3.52
N PHE A 107 6.16 -10.29 -2.36
CA PHE A 107 7.02 -10.00 -1.22
C PHE A 107 6.48 -10.62 0.05
N GLU A 108 7.34 -10.84 1.02
CA GLU A 108 6.90 -11.37 2.31
C GLU A 108 6.06 -10.33 3.06
N ASN A 109 6.53 -9.08 3.11
CA ASN A 109 5.80 -7.97 3.70
C ASN A 109 5.52 -6.87 2.67
N VAL A 110 4.30 -6.38 2.65
CA VAL A 110 3.85 -5.27 1.81
C VAL A 110 3.34 -4.14 2.69
N PHE A 111 3.90 -2.95 2.52
CA PHE A 111 3.48 -1.73 3.17
C PHE A 111 2.90 -0.77 2.12
N ILE A 112 1.71 -0.26 2.37
CA ILE A 112 1.06 0.77 1.55
C ILE A 112 0.77 1.98 2.43
N PRO A 113 1.74 2.89 2.61
CA PRO A 113 1.56 4.12 3.38
C PRO A 113 0.89 5.21 2.55
N PHE A 114 0.50 6.29 3.22
CA PHE A 114 -0.01 7.53 2.62
C PHE A 114 -1.32 7.34 1.84
N LEU A 115 -2.21 6.49 2.39
CA LEU A 115 -3.56 6.30 1.85
C LEU A 115 -4.50 7.44 2.23
N ASN A 116 -3.99 8.66 2.23
CA ASN A 116 -4.74 9.87 2.53
C ASN A 116 -5.26 10.56 1.27
N GLU A 117 -6.36 11.26 1.43
CA GLU A 117 -7.00 12.02 0.36
C GLU A 117 -6.00 13.00 -0.28
N GLY A 118 -5.98 13.03 -1.60
CA GLY A 118 -5.04 13.84 -2.38
C GLY A 118 -3.73 13.15 -2.75
N ALA A 119 -3.23 12.24 -1.90
CA ALA A 119 -2.07 11.40 -2.23
C ALA A 119 -2.52 10.09 -2.89
N TYR A 120 -3.65 9.56 -2.44
CA TYR A 120 -4.33 8.40 -3.03
C TYR A 120 -5.85 8.54 -2.86
N PRO A 121 -6.67 8.56 -3.94
CA PRO A 121 -6.23 8.55 -5.33
C PRO A 121 -5.43 9.78 -5.71
N ASP A 122 -4.62 9.67 -6.76
CA ASP A 122 -3.83 10.80 -7.26
C ASP A 122 -4.74 11.88 -7.83
N SER A 123 -4.79 13.02 -7.16
CA SER A 123 -5.73 14.11 -7.48
C SER A 123 -5.55 14.65 -8.90
N GLU A 124 -4.32 14.70 -9.40
CA GLU A 124 -4.05 15.18 -10.77
C GLU A 124 -4.65 14.21 -11.80
N THR A 125 -4.45 12.91 -11.61
CA THR A 125 -5.01 11.86 -12.47
C THR A 125 -6.54 11.92 -12.47
N ILE A 126 -7.18 12.10 -11.31
CA ILE A 126 -8.64 12.17 -11.23
C ILE A 126 -9.18 13.45 -11.89
N ASN A 127 -8.59 14.61 -11.60
CA ASN A 127 -9.07 15.90 -12.07
C ASN A 127 -8.85 16.11 -13.57
N SER A 128 -7.83 15.48 -14.16
CA SER A 128 -7.55 15.54 -15.61
C SER A 128 -8.38 14.53 -16.42
N SER A 129 -9.05 13.58 -15.77
CA SER A 129 -9.87 12.58 -16.46
C SER A 129 -11.21 13.14 -16.91
N ALA A 130 -11.59 12.86 -18.15
CA ALA A 130 -12.94 13.17 -18.68
C ALA A 130 -14.03 12.33 -17.98
N ASP A 131 -13.68 11.14 -17.48
CA ASP A 131 -14.54 10.25 -16.69
C ASP A 131 -13.88 9.94 -15.35
N GLN A 132 -14.22 10.73 -14.35
CA GLN A 132 -13.69 10.59 -13.00
C GLN A 132 -14.05 9.25 -12.34
N ARG A 133 -15.24 8.70 -12.65
CA ARG A 133 -15.66 7.41 -12.09
C ARG A 133 -14.79 6.28 -12.60
N SER A 134 -14.53 6.22 -13.90
CA SER A 134 -13.62 5.24 -14.50
C SER A 134 -12.19 5.41 -13.99
N ALA A 135 -11.74 6.65 -13.77
CA ALA A 135 -10.44 6.92 -13.18
C ALA A 135 -10.34 6.38 -11.74
N LEU A 136 -11.37 6.60 -10.91
CA LEU A 136 -11.43 6.06 -9.54
C LEU A 136 -11.47 4.53 -9.53
N ALA A 137 -12.22 3.89 -10.43
CA ALA A 137 -12.23 2.45 -10.60
C ALA A 137 -10.84 1.90 -10.96
N SER A 138 -10.09 2.63 -11.82
CA SER A 138 -8.72 2.27 -12.19
C SER A 138 -7.76 2.37 -11.00
N GLU A 139 -7.88 3.40 -10.15
CA GLU A 139 -7.11 3.51 -8.92
C GLU A 139 -7.38 2.33 -7.97
N LEU A 140 -8.65 1.93 -7.79
CA LEU A 140 -9.01 0.76 -7.00
C LEU A 140 -8.40 -0.54 -7.53
N LYS A 141 -8.40 -0.73 -8.86
CA LYS A 141 -7.76 -1.90 -9.50
C LYS A 141 -6.26 -1.92 -9.21
N LEU A 142 -5.59 -0.77 -9.19
CA LEU A 142 -4.17 -0.68 -8.81
C LEU A 142 -3.94 -1.05 -7.34
N LEU A 143 -4.78 -0.57 -6.43
CA LEU A 143 -4.71 -0.95 -5.02
C LEU A 143 -4.91 -2.46 -4.83
N TYR A 144 -5.91 -3.04 -5.50
CA TYR A 144 -6.16 -4.48 -5.47
C TYR A 144 -4.92 -5.28 -5.90
N VAL A 145 -4.26 -4.87 -6.98
CA VAL A 145 -3.00 -5.50 -7.42
C VAL A 145 -1.94 -5.41 -6.33
N ALA A 146 -1.78 -4.27 -5.66
CA ALA A 146 -0.79 -4.11 -4.61
C ALA A 146 -1.09 -4.97 -3.36
N VAL A 147 -2.35 -5.03 -2.94
CA VAL A 147 -2.80 -5.88 -1.82
C VAL A 147 -2.45 -7.35 -2.06
N THR A 148 -2.62 -7.83 -3.29
CA THR A 148 -2.34 -9.23 -3.65
C THR A 148 -0.85 -9.55 -3.82
N ARG A 149 0.07 -8.62 -3.51
CA ARG A 149 1.54 -8.85 -3.59
C ARG A 149 2.13 -9.42 -2.30
N SER A 150 1.38 -9.45 -1.21
CA SER A 150 1.84 -9.92 0.09
C SER A 150 1.70 -11.43 0.25
N LYS A 151 2.77 -12.07 0.79
CA LYS A 151 2.76 -13.47 1.19
C LYS A 151 2.42 -13.66 2.68
N TYR A 152 2.90 -12.76 3.54
CA TYR A 152 2.75 -12.90 4.99
C TYR A 152 2.18 -11.64 5.63
N GLY A 153 2.91 -10.51 5.59
CA GLY A 153 2.53 -9.27 6.26
C GLY A 153 1.96 -8.24 5.29
N PHE A 154 0.78 -7.71 5.59
CA PHE A 154 0.16 -6.66 4.82
C PHE A 154 -0.25 -5.50 5.71
N PHE A 155 0.28 -4.30 5.43
CA PHE A 155 0.13 -3.12 6.26
C PHE A 155 -0.32 -1.93 5.41
N MET A 156 -1.40 -1.30 5.83
CA MET A 156 -1.92 -0.06 5.23
C MET A 156 -1.89 1.05 6.27
N SER A 157 -1.49 2.26 5.87
CA SER A 157 -1.50 3.41 6.78
C SER A 157 -1.85 4.72 6.07
N TYR A 158 -2.30 5.68 6.87
CA TYR A 158 -2.60 7.03 6.43
C TYR A 158 -2.38 8.04 7.55
N HIS A 159 -2.31 9.31 7.19
CA HIS A 159 -2.35 10.43 8.11
C HIS A 159 -3.33 11.49 7.61
N GLY A 160 -3.93 12.24 8.53
CA GLY A 160 -4.94 13.25 8.19
C GLY A 160 -6.25 12.64 7.67
N GLN A 161 -6.72 13.07 6.51
CA GLN A 161 -7.98 12.58 5.95
C GLN A 161 -7.76 11.30 5.17
N LEU A 162 -8.47 10.23 5.54
CA LEU A 162 -8.49 8.97 4.79
C LEU A 162 -8.98 9.16 3.35
N SER A 163 -8.36 8.47 2.42
CA SER A 163 -8.77 8.41 1.01
C SER A 163 -10.26 8.05 0.86
N ARG A 164 -10.96 8.76 -0.02
CA ARG A 164 -12.36 8.50 -0.40
C ARG A 164 -12.60 7.10 -0.97
N LEU A 165 -11.55 6.40 -1.38
CA LEU A 165 -11.64 5.02 -1.87
C LEU A 165 -11.87 3.99 -0.75
N PHE A 166 -11.69 4.41 0.51
CA PHE A 166 -11.98 3.58 1.68
C PHE A 166 -13.26 4.10 2.34
N PRO A 167 -14.32 3.27 2.46
CA PRO A 167 -15.48 3.67 3.24
C PRO A 167 -15.07 3.89 4.71
N SER A 168 -15.58 4.94 5.33
CA SER A 168 -15.27 5.31 6.73
C SER A 168 -15.71 4.25 7.73
N THR A 169 -16.66 3.40 7.34
CA THR A 169 -17.14 2.26 8.12
C THR A 169 -17.12 1.01 7.25
N SER A 170 -16.40 -0.01 7.66
CA SER A 170 -16.35 -1.28 6.93
C SER A 170 -16.23 -2.43 7.91
N SER A 171 -16.94 -3.53 7.66
CA SER A 171 -16.72 -4.81 8.33
C SER A 171 -15.46 -5.53 7.84
N ASN A 172 -14.84 -5.04 6.76
CA ASN A 172 -13.74 -5.71 6.08
C ASN A 172 -12.36 -5.26 6.58
N TYR A 173 -12.27 -4.22 7.41
CA TYR A 173 -11.03 -3.77 8.04
C TYR A 173 -11.31 -3.02 9.34
N GLN A 174 -10.30 -2.90 10.18
CA GLN A 174 -10.34 -2.11 11.41
C GLN A 174 -9.43 -0.90 11.28
N ILE A 175 -9.88 0.27 11.77
CA ILE A 175 -9.00 1.45 11.90
C ILE A 175 -8.34 1.38 13.28
N ILE A 176 -7.02 1.41 13.29
CA ILE A 176 -6.19 1.33 14.50
C ILE A 176 -5.43 2.66 14.67
N ASN A 177 -5.44 3.19 15.88
CA ASN A 177 -4.64 4.37 16.21
C ASN A 177 -3.15 4.00 16.26
N GLY A 178 -2.39 4.45 15.27
CA GLY A 178 -0.96 4.17 15.13
C GLY A 178 -0.08 4.88 16.16
N GLU A 179 -0.55 5.97 16.78
CA GLU A 179 0.21 6.68 17.83
C GLU A 179 0.46 5.79 19.07
N THR A 180 -0.35 4.75 19.27
CA THR A 180 -0.16 3.77 20.35
C THR A 180 0.90 2.72 20.02
N MET A 181 1.42 2.72 18.79
CA MET A 181 2.39 1.76 18.28
C MET A 181 3.81 2.37 18.14
N LEU A 182 3.96 3.66 18.50
CA LEU A 182 5.23 4.39 18.52
C LEU A 182 5.91 4.25 19.89
#